data_831d37ecb86489f1fb873dc982b00281
#
_entry.id   831d37ecb86489f1fb873dc982b00281
#
_cell.length_a   1.000
_cell.length_b   1.000
_cell.length_c   1.000
_cell.angle_alpha   90.00
_cell.angle_beta   90.00
_cell.angle_gamma   90.00
#
_symmetry.space_group_name_H-M   'P 1'
#
loop_
_entity.id
_entity.type
_entity.pdbx_description
1 polymer ?
#
loop_
_entity_poly.entity_id
_entity_poly.type
_entity_poly.pdbx_seq_one_letter_code
_entity_poly.pdbx_strand_id
1 'polypeptide(L)'
;MSYITNIDTLSALLDRLISENIKLHFFRKENVTDNIEHQEHVIGEIKYRITKLLLDVYKEKEYSYISEKRTYKPDDIVETLEELIHYDITTGEGDRANLKEATSDNPSLEHFTRNHKLIRKANENRAVSKNKLDEQFKGFIEDNDIES
;
A
#
# COMPACT_ATOMS: atom_id res chain seq x y z
N MET A 1 -2.58 -13.57 21.11
CA MET A 1 -2.37 -14.23 19.81
C MET A 1 -2.60 -13.21 18.71
N SER A 2 -1.60 -12.87 17.96
CA SER A 2 -1.77 -11.93 16.84
C SER A 2 -2.36 -12.69 15.66
N TYR A 3 -3.59 -12.38 15.32
CA TYR A 3 -4.28 -12.96 14.17
C TYR A 3 -3.73 -12.48 12.81
N ILE A 4 -2.61 -11.83 12.81
CA ILE A 4 -2.17 -11.02 11.67
C ILE A 4 -1.01 -11.68 10.94
N THR A 5 -0.45 -12.73 11.48
CA THR A 5 0.87 -13.21 11.09
C THR A 5 0.92 -13.97 9.77
N ASN A 6 -0.20 -14.46 9.26
CA ASN A 6 -0.18 -15.32 8.06
C ASN A 6 -0.82 -14.72 6.81
N ILE A 7 -1.44 -13.55 6.95
CA ILE A 7 -2.20 -12.93 5.85
C ILE A 7 -1.55 -11.65 5.34
N ASP A 8 -0.81 -10.95 6.20
CA ASP A 8 -0.18 -9.70 5.83
C ASP A 8 1.21 -9.94 5.23
N THR A 9 1.30 -9.87 3.91
CA THR A 9 2.59 -9.85 3.21
C THR A 9 3.26 -8.48 3.39
N LEU A 10 4.55 -8.42 3.11
CA LEU A 10 5.29 -7.14 3.13
C LEU A 10 4.65 -6.11 2.21
N SER A 11 4.24 -6.49 1.00
CA SER A 11 3.60 -5.57 0.06
C SER A 11 2.28 -5.05 0.58
N ALA A 12 1.46 -5.90 1.22
CA ALA A 12 0.20 -5.49 1.81
C ALA A 12 0.39 -4.47 2.94
N LEU A 13 1.39 -4.69 3.81
CA LEU A 13 1.74 -3.75 4.88
C LEU A 13 2.28 -2.42 4.35
N LEU A 14 3.15 -2.46 3.33
CA LEU A 14 3.68 -1.26 2.70
C LEU A 14 2.58 -0.46 1.99
N ASP A 15 1.69 -1.12 1.27
CA ASP A 15 0.54 -0.47 0.63
C ASP A 15 -0.37 0.19 1.67
N ARG A 16 -0.66 -0.50 2.78
CA ARG A 16 -1.42 0.10 3.88
C ARG A 16 -0.71 1.30 4.48
N LEU A 17 0.60 1.21 4.70
CA LEU A 17 1.38 2.34 5.22
C LEU A 17 1.28 3.56 4.31
N ILE A 18 1.37 3.36 3.00
CA ILE A 18 1.21 4.42 2.01
C ILE A 18 -0.19 5.03 2.08
N SER A 19 -1.24 4.19 2.02
CA SER A 19 -2.64 4.63 2.08
C SER A 19 -2.96 5.42 3.35
N GLU A 20 -2.49 4.94 4.50
CA GLU A 20 -2.76 5.59 5.78
C GLU A 20 -1.98 6.92 5.92
N ASN A 21 -0.78 7.01 5.36
CA ASN A 21 -0.05 8.29 5.29
C ASN A 21 -0.73 9.31 4.37
N ILE A 22 -1.31 8.86 3.26
CA ILE A 22 -2.08 9.72 2.37
C ILE A 22 -3.31 10.26 3.09
N LYS A 23 -4.05 9.42 3.83
CA LYS A 23 -5.18 9.86 4.67
C LYS A 23 -4.73 10.89 5.71
N LEU A 24 -3.64 10.64 6.40
CA LEU A 24 -3.10 11.57 7.39
C LEU A 24 -2.76 12.93 6.77
N HIS A 25 -2.16 12.92 5.58
CA HIS A 25 -1.87 14.15 4.84
C HIS A 25 -3.13 14.98 4.63
N PHE A 26 -4.22 14.34 4.22
CA PHE A 26 -5.49 15.03 3.99
C PHE A 26 -6.18 15.48 5.29
N PHE A 27 -6.16 14.66 6.35
CA PHE A 27 -6.68 15.06 7.65
C PHE A 27 -5.97 16.29 8.21
N ARG A 28 -4.65 16.36 8.05
CA ARG A 28 -3.85 17.55 8.44
C ARG A 28 -4.23 18.77 7.61
N LYS A 29 -4.40 18.59 6.31
CA LYS A 29 -4.80 19.66 5.40
C LYS A 29 -6.19 20.21 5.72
N GLU A 30 -7.09 19.35 6.19
CA GLU A 30 -8.46 19.69 6.55
C GLU A 30 -8.64 20.06 8.04
N ASN A 31 -7.58 19.99 8.85
CA ASN A 31 -7.59 20.27 10.28
C ASN A 31 -8.58 19.42 11.10
N VAL A 32 -8.72 18.14 10.77
CA VAL A 32 -9.60 17.19 11.47
C VAL A 32 -8.83 16.54 12.62
N THR A 33 -8.74 17.21 13.76
CA THR A 33 -7.84 16.90 14.87
C THR A 33 -8.03 15.49 15.44
N ASP A 34 -9.26 15.06 15.69
CA ASP A 34 -9.53 13.73 16.26
C ASP A 34 -9.10 12.60 15.35
N ASN A 35 -9.25 12.79 14.05
CA ASN A 35 -8.83 11.80 13.04
C ASN A 35 -7.32 11.74 12.89
N ILE A 36 -6.61 12.85 13.10
CA ILE A 36 -5.15 12.93 13.03
C ILE A 36 -4.52 12.02 14.08
N GLU A 37 -4.91 12.13 15.33
CA GLU A 37 -4.36 11.33 16.43
C GLU A 37 -4.60 9.83 16.22
N HIS A 38 -5.83 9.47 15.86
CA HIS A 38 -6.17 8.08 15.55
C HIS A 38 -5.35 7.55 14.37
N GLN A 39 -5.21 8.35 13.33
CA GLN A 39 -4.48 7.97 12.12
C GLN A 39 -2.98 7.79 12.38
N GLU A 40 -2.39 8.64 13.21
CA GLU A 40 -0.99 8.50 13.65
C GLU A 40 -0.76 7.20 14.43
N HIS A 41 -1.72 6.83 15.27
CA HIS A 41 -1.67 5.55 16.00
C HIS A 41 -1.72 4.35 15.05
N VAL A 42 -2.63 4.36 14.07
CA VAL A 42 -2.74 3.30 13.05
C VAL A 42 -1.44 3.16 12.26
N ILE A 43 -0.85 4.27 11.84
CA ILE A 43 0.45 4.28 11.13
C ILE A 43 1.56 3.69 12.00
N GLY A 44 1.59 4.03 13.27
CA GLY A 44 2.55 3.48 14.23
C GLY A 44 2.45 1.95 14.35
N GLU A 45 1.25 1.41 14.40
CA GLU A 45 1.02 -0.03 14.44
C GLU A 45 1.50 -0.72 13.16
N ILE A 46 1.23 -0.14 12.00
CA ILE A 46 1.67 -0.70 10.71
C ILE A 46 3.20 -0.72 10.63
N LYS A 47 3.86 0.37 11.03
CA LYS A 47 5.33 0.43 11.09
C LYS A 47 5.92 -0.65 12.01
N TYR A 48 5.30 -0.86 13.16
CA TYR A 48 5.71 -1.91 14.07
C TYR A 48 5.62 -3.31 13.43
N ARG A 49 4.52 -3.59 12.74
CA ARG A 49 4.33 -4.87 12.04
C ARG A 49 5.32 -5.09 10.91
N ILE A 50 5.61 -4.05 10.14
CA ILE A 50 6.64 -4.11 9.07
C ILE A 50 8.00 -4.43 9.69
N THR A 51 8.38 -3.74 10.75
CA THR A 51 9.65 -3.97 11.44
C THR A 51 9.73 -5.40 11.97
N LYS A 52 8.66 -5.89 12.60
CA LYS A 52 8.61 -7.25 13.12
C LYS A 52 8.73 -8.29 11.99
N LEU A 53 8.01 -8.10 10.89
CA LEU A 53 8.08 -8.99 9.73
C LEU A 53 9.50 -9.04 9.16
N LEU A 54 10.14 -7.90 8.99
CA LEU A 54 11.52 -7.84 8.46
C LEU A 54 12.52 -8.52 9.40
N LEU A 55 12.36 -8.35 10.72
CA LEU A 55 13.21 -9.01 11.71
C LEU A 55 12.98 -10.53 11.71
N ASP A 56 11.75 -10.98 11.61
CA ASP A 56 11.43 -12.40 11.56
C ASP A 56 12.00 -13.05 10.30
N VAL A 57 11.85 -12.42 9.15
CA VAL A 57 12.44 -12.87 7.88
C VAL A 57 13.98 -12.92 7.99
N TYR A 58 14.59 -11.92 8.59
CA TYR A 58 16.03 -11.87 8.79
C TYR A 58 16.54 -13.02 9.68
N LYS A 59 15.81 -13.31 10.75
CA LYS A 59 16.17 -14.39 11.69
C LYS A 59 15.99 -15.78 11.09
N GLU A 60 14.85 -15.99 10.44
CA GLU A 60 14.46 -17.29 9.89
C GLU A 60 15.00 -17.50 8.47
N LYS A 61 15.41 -16.42 7.80
CA LYS A 61 15.83 -16.39 6.41
C LYS A 61 14.80 -17.05 5.47
N GLU A 62 13.55 -16.91 5.86
CA GLU A 62 12.42 -17.48 5.13
C GLU A 62 11.32 -16.43 4.96
N TYR A 63 10.78 -16.37 3.76
CA TYR A 63 9.61 -15.55 3.46
C TYR A 63 8.59 -16.41 2.73
N SER A 64 7.38 -16.50 3.28
CA SER A 64 6.38 -17.50 2.89
C SER A 64 5.62 -17.19 1.59
N TYR A 65 6.04 -16.22 0.82
CA TYR A 65 5.41 -15.91 -0.46
C TYR A 65 5.94 -16.83 -1.57
N ILE A 66 5.05 -17.40 -2.37
CA ILE A 66 5.43 -18.30 -3.49
C ILE A 66 5.53 -17.48 -4.77
N SER A 67 6.69 -17.48 -5.39
CA SER A 67 6.91 -16.83 -6.69
C SER A 67 7.82 -17.68 -7.60
N GLU A 68 7.80 -17.36 -8.89
CA GLU A 68 8.77 -17.92 -9.83
C GLU A 68 10.17 -17.33 -9.57
N LYS A 69 11.19 -18.13 -9.85
CA LYS A 69 12.57 -17.64 -9.73
C LYS A 69 12.87 -16.59 -10.80
N ARG A 70 13.19 -15.39 -10.34
CA ARG A 70 13.63 -14.27 -11.17
C ARG A 70 14.77 -13.57 -10.45
N THR A 71 15.65 -12.93 -11.20
CA THR A 71 16.65 -12.04 -10.62
C THR A 71 16.04 -10.67 -10.41
N TYR A 72 15.98 -10.22 -9.18
CA TYR A 72 15.44 -8.91 -8.83
C TYR A 72 16.53 -7.99 -8.30
N LYS A 73 16.45 -6.74 -8.71
CA LYS A 73 17.36 -5.68 -8.27
C LYS A 73 16.63 -4.73 -7.31
N PRO A 74 17.35 -4.09 -6.38
CA PRO A 74 16.74 -3.10 -5.49
C PRO A 74 16.00 -1.99 -6.24
N ASP A 75 16.50 -1.54 -7.38
CA ASP A 75 15.87 -0.50 -8.20
C ASP A 75 14.49 -0.92 -8.71
N ASP A 76 14.31 -2.20 -9.05
CA ASP A 76 13.01 -2.73 -9.47
C ASP A 76 11.97 -2.64 -8.36
N ILE A 77 12.38 -2.89 -7.11
CA ILE A 77 11.53 -2.78 -5.92
C ILE A 77 11.11 -1.33 -5.70
N VAL A 78 12.04 -0.40 -5.79
CA VAL A 78 11.78 1.04 -5.65
C VAL A 78 10.81 1.52 -6.73
N GLU A 79 11.02 1.12 -7.98
CA GLU A 79 10.12 1.45 -9.09
C GLU A 79 8.69 0.94 -8.84
N THR A 80 8.55 -0.28 -8.34
CA THR A 80 7.23 -0.84 -8.01
C THR A 80 6.56 -0.09 -6.86
N LEU A 81 7.32 0.37 -5.85
CA LEU A 81 6.81 1.22 -4.78
C LEU A 81 6.32 2.56 -5.32
N GLU A 82 7.03 3.16 -6.27
CA GLU A 82 6.60 4.40 -6.93
C GLU A 82 5.30 4.20 -7.71
N GLU A 83 5.13 3.06 -8.37
CA GLU A 83 3.86 2.69 -9.02
C GLU A 83 2.71 2.62 -8.01
N LEU A 84 2.93 1.96 -6.86
CA LEU A 84 1.94 1.87 -5.79
C LEU A 84 1.53 3.25 -5.27
N ILE A 85 2.48 4.13 -5.04
CA ILE A 85 2.22 5.50 -4.60
C ILE A 85 1.35 6.22 -5.63
N HIS A 86 1.68 6.08 -6.92
CA HIS A 86 0.91 6.68 -8.01
C HIS A 86 -0.54 6.21 -8.01
N TYR A 87 -0.78 4.90 -7.90
CA TYR A 87 -2.14 4.35 -7.88
C TYR A 87 -2.90 4.73 -6.63
N ASP A 88 -2.26 4.81 -5.48
CA ASP A 88 -2.89 5.26 -4.24
C ASP A 88 -3.30 6.73 -4.31
N ILE A 89 -2.46 7.59 -4.89
CA ILE A 89 -2.79 9.00 -5.12
C ILE A 89 -3.99 9.11 -6.07
N THR A 90 -3.98 8.36 -7.17
CA THR A 90 -5.07 8.35 -8.14
C THR A 90 -6.40 7.93 -7.49
N THR A 91 -6.38 6.90 -6.64
CA THR A 91 -7.56 6.47 -5.88
C THR A 91 -8.04 7.57 -4.94
N GLY A 92 -7.14 8.19 -4.20
CA GLY A 92 -7.46 9.28 -3.27
C GLY A 92 -8.03 10.51 -3.98
N GLU A 93 -7.48 10.87 -5.12
CA GLU A 93 -8.01 11.97 -5.95
C GLU A 93 -9.41 11.67 -6.48
N GLY A 94 -9.64 10.43 -6.93
CA GLY A 94 -10.95 9.98 -7.39
C GLY A 94 -12.01 10.01 -6.28
N ASP A 95 -11.67 9.53 -5.10
CA ASP A 95 -12.55 9.57 -3.92
C ASP A 95 -12.90 11.02 -3.54
N ARG A 96 -11.93 11.92 -3.56
CA ARG A 96 -12.15 13.34 -3.29
C ARG A 96 -13.01 14.01 -4.34
N ALA A 97 -12.78 13.70 -5.61
CA ALA A 97 -13.61 14.21 -6.70
C ALA A 97 -15.07 13.75 -6.54
N ASN A 98 -15.29 12.49 -6.13
CA ASN A 98 -16.61 11.97 -5.85
C ASN A 98 -17.28 12.67 -4.65
N LEU A 99 -16.53 12.92 -3.57
CA LEU A 99 -17.03 13.64 -2.40
C LEU A 99 -17.42 15.07 -2.76
N LYS A 100 -16.57 15.76 -3.53
CA LYS A 100 -16.84 17.11 -4.01
C LYS A 100 -18.09 17.15 -4.89
N GLU A 101 -18.25 16.19 -5.78
CA GLU A 101 -19.42 16.06 -6.63
C GLU A 101 -20.69 15.81 -5.81
N ALA A 102 -20.64 14.91 -4.80
CA ALA A 102 -21.75 14.60 -3.93
C ALA A 102 -22.25 15.81 -3.10
N THR A 103 -21.34 16.74 -2.78
CA THR A 103 -21.65 17.95 -2.01
C THR A 103 -21.92 19.18 -2.89
N SER A 104 -21.88 19.05 -4.21
CA SER A 104 -22.18 20.12 -5.13
C SER A 104 -23.68 20.38 -5.23
N ASP A 105 -24.07 21.58 -5.67
CA ASP A 105 -25.47 21.95 -5.83
C ASP A 105 -26.18 21.17 -6.96
N ASN A 106 -25.42 20.63 -7.87
CA ASN A 106 -25.94 19.90 -9.05
C ASN A 106 -25.09 18.68 -9.36
N PRO A 107 -25.17 17.60 -8.54
CA PRO A 107 -24.37 16.41 -8.72
C PRO A 107 -24.60 15.75 -10.10
N SER A 108 -23.50 15.34 -10.75
CA SER A 108 -23.53 14.69 -12.05
C SER A 108 -23.24 13.20 -11.94
N LEU A 109 -24.18 12.37 -12.37
CA LEU A 109 -24.00 10.92 -12.42
C LEU A 109 -22.86 10.54 -13.38
N GLU A 110 -22.68 11.27 -14.44
CA GLU A 110 -21.59 11.05 -15.40
C GLU A 110 -20.21 11.24 -14.74
N HIS A 111 -20.04 12.28 -13.93
CA HIS A 111 -18.81 12.52 -13.17
C HIS A 111 -18.55 11.43 -12.14
N PHE A 112 -19.57 10.99 -11.40
CA PHE A 112 -19.46 9.86 -10.47
C PHE A 112 -19.02 8.58 -11.17
N THR A 113 -19.65 8.27 -12.29
CA THR A 113 -19.33 7.07 -13.06
C THR A 113 -17.90 7.10 -13.58
N ARG A 114 -17.46 8.24 -14.10
CA ARG A 114 -16.08 8.44 -14.58
C ARG A 114 -15.07 8.24 -13.45
N ASN A 115 -15.28 8.89 -12.31
CA ASN A 115 -14.41 8.79 -11.17
C ASN A 115 -14.39 7.37 -10.61
N HIS A 116 -15.54 6.70 -10.56
CA HIS A 116 -15.62 5.32 -10.09
C HIS A 116 -14.81 4.35 -10.98
N LYS A 117 -14.87 4.52 -12.29
CA LYS A 117 -14.08 3.73 -13.24
C LYS A 117 -12.58 3.94 -13.05
N LEU A 118 -12.16 5.18 -12.82
CA LEU A 118 -10.74 5.51 -12.54
C LEU A 118 -10.27 4.87 -11.25
N ILE A 119 -11.06 4.98 -10.17
CA ILE A 119 -10.76 4.38 -8.87
C ILE A 119 -10.65 2.85 -8.99
N ARG A 120 -11.60 2.23 -9.66
CA ARG A 120 -11.60 0.78 -9.88
C ARG A 120 -10.35 0.32 -10.62
N LYS A 121 -9.99 0.99 -11.71
CA LYS A 121 -8.79 0.67 -12.48
C LYS A 121 -7.52 0.88 -11.66
N ALA A 122 -7.43 1.96 -10.89
CA ALA A 122 -6.30 2.21 -10.00
C ALA A 122 -6.18 1.11 -8.94
N ASN A 123 -7.28 0.66 -8.35
CA ASN A 123 -7.28 -0.45 -7.38
C ASN A 123 -6.86 -1.78 -8.00
N GLU A 124 -7.27 -2.08 -9.23
CA GLU A 124 -6.82 -3.25 -9.96
C GLU A 124 -5.30 -3.20 -10.20
N ASN A 125 -4.79 -2.06 -10.62
CA ASN A 125 -3.36 -1.85 -10.81
C ASN A 125 -2.56 -1.92 -9.49
N ARG A 126 -3.13 -1.42 -8.39
CA ARG A 126 -2.52 -1.57 -7.05
C ARG A 126 -2.36 -3.04 -6.68
N ALA A 127 -3.39 -3.86 -6.91
CA ALA A 127 -3.31 -5.30 -6.63
C ALA A 127 -2.20 -5.98 -7.43
N VAL A 128 -2.08 -5.64 -8.70
CA VAL A 128 -0.99 -6.14 -9.57
C VAL A 128 0.38 -5.69 -9.04
N SER A 129 0.53 -4.43 -8.70
CA SER A 129 1.80 -3.89 -8.18
C SER A 129 2.17 -4.49 -6.83
N LYS A 130 1.20 -4.76 -5.94
CA LYS A 130 1.46 -5.45 -4.67
C LYS A 130 2.00 -6.85 -4.89
N ASN A 131 1.38 -7.62 -5.76
CA ASN A 131 1.84 -8.97 -6.08
C ASN A 131 3.25 -8.95 -6.69
N LYS A 132 3.50 -8.00 -7.58
CA LYS A 132 4.83 -7.78 -8.18
C LYS A 132 5.87 -7.44 -7.11
N LEU A 133 5.52 -6.59 -6.14
CA LEU A 133 6.41 -6.22 -5.04
C LEU A 133 6.76 -7.43 -4.16
N ASP A 134 5.78 -8.28 -3.85
CA ASP A 134 6.02 -9.50 -3.08
C ASP A 134 6.95 -10.46 -3.82
N GLU A 135 6.76 -10.64 -5.12
CA GLU A 135 7.63 -11.45 -5.95
C GLU A 135 9.06 -10.90 -6.00
N GLN A 136 9.19 -9.59 -6.20
CA GLN A 136 10.49 -8.92 -6.25
C GLN A 136 11.22 -9.01 -4.91
N PHE A 137 10.52 -8.80 -3.80
CA PHE A 137 11.11 -8.88 -2.47
C PHE A 137 11.57 -10.31 -2.16
N LYS A 138 10.74 -11.30 -2.46
CA LYS A 138 11.12 -12.69 -2.29
C LYS A 138 12.32 -13.05 -3.16
N GLY A 139 12.31 -12.68 -4.43
CA GLY A 139 13.42 -12.93 -5.34
C GLY A 139 14.70 -12.25 -4.88
N PHE A 140 14.61 -11.03 -4.36
CA PHE A 140 15.75 -10.31 -3.79
C PHE A 140 16.34 -11.04 -2.57
N ILE A 141 15.50 -11.56 -1.68
CA ILE A 141 15.95 -12.34 -0.52
C ILE A 141 16.66 -13.63 -0.99
N GLU A 142 16.05 -14.35 -1.91
CA GLU A 142 16.62 -15.59 -2.44
C GLU A 142 17.97 -15.36 -3.14
N ASP A 143 18.08 -14.29 -3.95
CA ASP A 143 19.30 -13.94 -4.68
C ASP A 143 20.42 -13.48 -3.76
N ASN A 144 20.09 -12.90 -2.62
CA ASN A 144 21.04 -12.36 -1.63
C ASN A 144 21.18 -13.24 -0.38
N ASP A 145 20.43 -14.32 -0.26
CA ASP A 145 20.63 -15.36 0.75
C ASP A 145 21.78 -16.26 0.29
N ILE A 146 22.86 -15.62 -0.03
CA ILE A 146 24.05 -16.27 -0.52
C ILE A 146 24.77 -16.84 0.68
N GLU A 147 24.82 -18.16 0.72
CA GLU A 147 25.85 -18.86 1.48
C GLU A 147 26.10 -18.36 2.90
N SER A 148 25.19 -18.66 3.73
CA SER A 148 25.57 -18.71 5.14
C SER A 148 26.37 -19.98 5.41
#